data_801d4551be49022045cf6c6c79b0b060
#
_entry.id   801d4551be49022045cf6c6c79b0b060
#
_cell.length_a   1.000
_cell.length_b   1.000
_cell.length_c   1.000
_cell.angle_alpha   90.00
_cell.angle_beta   90.00
_cell.angle_gamma   90.00
#
_symmetry.space_group_name_H-M   'P 1'
#
loop_
_entity.id
_entity.type
_entity.pdbx_description
1 polymer ?
#
loop_
_entity_poly.entity_id
_entity_poly.type
_entity_poly.pdbx_seq_one_letter_code
_entity_poly.pdbx_strand_id
1 'polypeptide(L)'
;MTELWRLSATDVAHLVKTRKVSAREVAEAALQRLDAVNPHINAIVDCRPDVVRDHADQIDSVLARGDEVGPLAGVPVTIKINTDQVGFATTEGSRLQENLIAKSNSPVVDNLLRSGAVLLGRSNSPTFALRWFTSNLLYGGTHTKNPRDPQLTPGGSTGGGAAAVTAGIGHIALGTDIGGSVRYPAYACGVHGLRPSLGRVPFYNASLPEATIGGQVMHVVGPIARTVADLRISLSAMSVSDPRDPWSVPAPLDGPPMQLRAALCLRPAGKHVVPEVEASVLDAGRRLADAGWVVEEVDDTPPLNESAEVNEWLWLADGFEQLASAAEREGDPGALAVVAFAKPRTKTYLADAVASALVQRATVVRQWQLFLNKYAVMVIPVSAELPFPDQLDLQGDAAFQRVWDSQFLLRATPALGLPILAVSTGLVGQTPVGVQIIAGRFREDLCLRAGEAIEARGTPPAPIDPYTSP
;
A
#
# COMPACT_ATOMS: atom_id res chain seq x y z
N MET A 1 -24.66 -8.00 -20.04
CA MET A 1 -24.42 -8.30 -18.60
C MET A 1 -23.40 -7.28 -18.12
N THR A 2 -23.61 -6.65 -16.98
CA THR A 2 -22.62 -5.73 -16.40
C THR A 2 -21.37 -6.54 -16.07
N GLU A 3 -20.20 -6.08 -16.51
CA GLU A 3 -18.93 -6.76 -16.19
C GLU A 3 -18.62 -6.52 -14.70
N LEU A 4 -18.84 -7.54 -13.86
CA LEU A 4 -18.76 -7.44 -12.39
C LEU A 4 -17.38 -6.94 -11.90
N TRP A 5 -16.32 -7.22 -12.64
CA TRP A 5 -14.97 -6.75 -12.31
C TRP A 5 -14.79 -5.21 -12.49
N ARG A 6 -15.72 -4.52 -13.19
CA ARG A 6 -15.72 -3.05 -13.34
C ARG A 6 -16.35 -2.33 -12.16
N LEU A 7 -17.21 -3.00 -11.42
CA LEU A 7 -17.90 -2.41 -10.27
C LEU A 7 -16.92 -2.07 -9.14
N SER A 8 -17.33 -1.17 -8.23
CA SER A 8 -16.61 -0.94 -6.99
C SER A 8 -16.74 -2.15 -6.04
N ALA A 9 -15.85 -2.29 -5.07
CA ALA A 9 -15.98 -3.31 -4.03
C ALA A 9 -17.27 -3.11 -3.21
N THR A 10 -17.63 -1.87 -2.97
CA THR A 10 -18.86 -1.47 -2.26
C THR A 10 -20.10 -1.92 -3.02
N ASP A 11 -20.14 -1.71 -4.35
CA ASP A 11 -21.28 -2.16 -5.18
C ASP A 11 -21.38 -3.68 -5.24
N VAL A 12 -20.25 -4.39 -5.40
CA VAL A 12 -20.20 -5.85 -5.39
C VAL A 12 -20.74 -6.39 -4.07
N ALA A 13 -20.26 -5.89 -2.94
CA ALA A 13 -20.71 -6.32 -1.62
C ALA A 13 -22.22 -6.09 -1.44
N HIS A 14 -22.74 -4.96 -1.94
CA HIS A 14 -24.18 -4.65 -1.91
C HIS A 14 -24.98 -5.65 -2.76
N LEU A 15 -24.54 -5.92 -3.99
CA LEU A 15 -25.23 -6.86 -4.90
C LEU A 15 -25.26 -8.28 -4.33
N VAL A 16 -24.16 -8.74 -3.73
CA VAL A 16 -24.08 -10.07 -3.11
C VAL A 16 -24.99 -10.15 -1.87
N LYS A 17 -24.92 -9.17 -0.95
CA LYS A 17 -25.78 -9.11 0.24
C LYS A 17 -27.26 -9.08 -0.11
N THR A 18 -27.63 -8.39 -1.18
CA THR A 18 -29.01 -8.32 -1.67
C THR A 18 -29.42 -9.48 -2.56
N ARG A 19 -28.51 -10.47 -2.75
CA ARG A 19 -28.71 -11.67 -3.59
C ARG A 19 -29.08 -11.36 -5.04
N LYS A 20 -28.69 -10.20 -5.56
CA LYS A 20 -28.83 -9.85 -6.98
C LYS A 20 -27.77 -10.55 -7.84
N VAL A 21 -26.64 -10.87 -7.23
CA VAL A 21 -25.53 -11.62 -7.80
C VAL A 21 -25.03 -12.55 -6.68
N SER A 22 -24.61 -13.76 -7.03
CA SER A 22 -23.95 -14.68 -6.10
C SER A 22 -22.48 -14.33 -5.93
N ALA A 23 -21.88 -14.66 -4.78
CA ALA A 23 -20.45 -14.57 -4.59
C ALA A 23 -19.68 -15.42 -5.62
N ARG A 24 -20.26 -16.57 -6.01
CA ARG A 24 -19.72 -17.45 -7.07
C ARG A 24 -19.62 -16.76 -8.43
N GLU A 25 -20.66 -16.03 -8.86
CA GLU A 25 -20.63 -15.27 -10.13
C GLU A 25 -19.55 -14.19 -10.11
N VAL A 26 -19.37 -13.51 -8.98
CA VAL A 26 -18.30 -12.49 -8.81
C VAL A 26 -16.92 -13.16 -8.87
N ALA A 27 -16.72 -14.29 -8.20
CA ALA A 27 -15.47 -15.03 -8.20
C ALA A 27 -15.11 -15.52 -9.61
N GLU A 28 -16.07 -16.07 -10.36
CA GLU A 28 -15.84 -16.53 -11.74
C GLU A 28 -15.49 -15.34 -12.67
N ALA A 29 -16.16 -14.18 -12.52
CA ALA A 29 -15.81 -12.98 -13.28
C ALA A 29 -14.38 -12.48 -12.98
N ALA A 30 -13.94 -12.56 -11.71
CA ALA A 30 -12.60 -12.20 -11.30
C ALA A 30 -11.54 -13.20 -11.82
N LEU A 31 -11.82 -14.50 -11.80
CA LEU A 31 -10.95 -15.56 -12.37
C LEU A 31 -10.81 -15.39 -13.88
N GLN A 32 -11.92 -15.18 -14.60
CA GLN A 32 -11.89 -14.92 -16.05
C GLN A 32 -11.07 -13.66 -16.37
N ARG A 33 -11.21 -12.58 -15.56
CA ARG A 33 -10.42 -11.37 -15.75
C ARG A 33 -8.94 -11.62 -15.48
N LEU A 34 -8.59 -12.38 -14.45
CA LEU A 34 -7.23 -12.80 -14.16
C LEU A 34 -6.62 -13.55 -15.34
N ASP A 35 -7.31 -14.56 -15.86
CA ASP A 35 -6.82 -15.37 -17.00
C ASP A 35 -6.61 -14.51 -18.26
N ALA A 36 -7.48 -13.54 -18.49
CA ALA A 36 -7.41 -12.68 -19.66
C ALA A 36 -6.28 -11.64 -19.62
N VAL A 37 -5.97 -11.05 -18.44
CA VAL A 37 -5.07 -9.89 -18.40
C VAL A 37 -3.77 -10.12 -17.63
N ASN A 38 -3.73 -11.08 -16.70
CA ASN A 38 -2.52 -11.34 -15.90
C ASN A 38 -1.29 -11.76 -16.74
N PRO A 39 -1.43 -12.51 -17.84
CA PRO A 39 -0.29 -12.82 -18.73
C PRO A 39 0.42 -11.58 -19.28
N HIS A 40 -0.27 -10.44 -19.38
CA HIS A 40 0.29 -9.17 -19.88
C HIS A 40 0.98 -8.35 -18.78
N ILE A 41 0.59 -8.54 -17.51
CA ILE A 41 1.06 -7.67 -16.41
C ILE A 41 1.81 -8.41 -15.30
N ASN A 42 1.72 -9.75 -15.22
CA ASN A 42 2.38 -10.57 -14.19
C ASN A 42 2.14 -10.02 -12.75
N ALA A 43 0.89 -9.69 -12.45
CA ALA A 43 0.50 -9.10 -11.17
C ALA A 43 0.21 -10.14 -10.09
N ILE A 44 -0.39 -11.27 -10.47
CA ILE A 44 -0.74 -12.40 -9.59
C ILE A 44 0.15 -13.58 -9.94
N VAL A 45 0.84 -14.12 -8.95
CA VAL A 45 1.88 -15.15 -9.13
C VAL A 45 1.49 -16.51 -8.58
N ASP A 46 0.46 -16.59 -7.74
CA ASP A 46 -0.14 -17.85 -7.29
C ASP A 46 -1.65 -17.65 -7.14
N CYS A 47 -2.43 -18.46 -7.82
CA CYS A 47 -3.89 -18.51 -7.73
C CYS A 47 -4.35 -19.97 -7.79
N ARG A 48 -5.28 -20.32 -6.91
CA ARG A 48 -5.90 -21.65 -6.87
C ARG A 48 -7.39 -21.49 -7.09
N PRO A 49 -7.87 -21.62 -8.32
CA PRO A 49 -9.27 -21.35 -8.67
C PRO A 49 -10.28 -22.13 -7.82
N ASP A 50 -9.98 -23.38 -7.45
CA ASP A 50 -10.88 -24.15 -6.61
C ASP A 50 -11.03 -23.57 -5.20
N VAL A 51 -9.93 -23.09 -4.58
CA VAL A 51 -9.98 -22.41 -3.27
C VAL A 51 -10.79 -21.11 -3.37
N VAL A 52 -10.64 -20.36 -4.47
CA VAL A 52 -11.43 -19.12 -4.72
C VAL A 52 -12.91 -19.44 -4.79
N ARG A 53 -13.26 -20.51 -5.51
CA ARG A 53 -14.63 -20.99 -5.66
C ARG A 53 -15.23 -21.47 -4.35
N ASP A 54 -14.46 -22.23 -3.56
CA ASP A 54 -14.90 -22.74 -2.25
C ASP A 54 -15.20 -21.57 -1.28
N HIS A 55 -14.37 -20.50 -1.26
CA HIS A 55 -14.66 -19.31 -0.47
C HIS A 55 -15.96 -18.64 -0.89
N ALA A 56 -16.21 -18.53 -2.20
CA ALA A 56 -17.44 -17.94 -2.73
C ALA A 56 -18.68 -18.77 -2.38
N ASP A 57 -18.61 -20.09 -2.54
CA ASP A 57 -19.71 -21.03 -2.23
C ASP A 57 -20.05 -21.03 -0.73
N GLN A 58 -19.06 -20.85 0.14
CA GLN A 58 -19.28 -20.68 1.59
C GLN A 58 -20.10 -19.41 1.89
N ILE A 59 -19.78 -18.28 1.24
CA ILE A 59 -20.51 -17.03 1.41
C ILE A 59 -21.95 -17.17 0.92
N ASP A 60 -22.15 -17.77 -0.28
CA ASP A 60 -23.49 -18.02 -0.83
C ASP A 60 -24.31 -18.94 0.09
N SER A 61 -23.66 -19.95 0.69
CA SER A 61 -24.30 -20.86 1.65
C SER A 61 -24.71 -20.14 2.93
N VAL A 62 -23.92 -19.20 3.47
CA VAL A 62 -24.26 -18.38 4.64
C VAL A 62 -25.49 -17.53 4.32
N LEU A 63 -25.47 -16.82 3.19
CA LEU A 63 -26.60 -15.99 2.75
C LEU A 63 -27.87 -16.81 2.47
N ALA A 64 -27.75 -18.04 1.94
CA ALA A 64 -28.89 -18.92 1.69
C ALA A 64 -29.60 -19.33 2.97
N ARG A 65 -28.89 -19.50 4.08
CA ARG A 65 -29.47 -19.77 5.40
C ARG A 65 -30.13 -18.53 6.07
N GLY A 66 -29.93 -17.33 5.49
CA GLY A 66 -30.42 -16.07 6.05
C GLY A 66 -29.49 -15.46 7.09
N ASP A 67 -28.27 -15.97 7.22
CA ASP A 67 -27.26 -15.45 8.13
C ASP A 67 -26.60 -14.18 7.54
N GLU A 68 -26.09 -13.30 8.40
CA GLU A 68 -25.39 -12.09 7.97
C GLU A 68 -23.97 -12.38 7.51
N VAL A 69 -23.54 -11.69 6.45
CA VAL A 69 -22.17 -11.68 5.96
C VAL A 69 -21.58 -10.28 6.15
N GLY A 70 -20.28 -10.22 6.46
CA GLY A 70 -19.55 -8.99 6.76
C GLY A 70 -19.50 -7.98 5.60
N PRO A 71 -18.82 -6.84 5.79
CA PRO A 71 -18.86 -5.71 4.85
C PRO A 71 -18.28 -6.04 3.46
N LEU A 72 -17.44 -7.06 3.31
CA LEU A 72 -16.81 -7.47 2.06
C LEU A 72 -17.47 -8.71 1.42
N ALA A 73 -18.77 -8.92 1.62
CA ALA A 73 -19.52 -10.08 1.11
C ALA A 73 -19.25 -10.33 -0.40
N GLY A 74 -18.55 -11.42 -0.72
CA GLY A 74 -18.24 -11.84 -2.09
C GLY A 74 -17.19 -10.99 -2.82
N VAL A 75 -16.55 -10.02 -2.16
CA VAL A 75 -15.56 -9.13 -2.77
C VAL A 75 -14.23 -9.86 -2.99
N PRO A 76 -13.71 -9.96 -4.24
CA PRO A 76 -12.40 -10.51 -4.53
C PRO A 76 -11.27 -9.62 -4.02
N VAL A 77 -10.39 -10.18 -3.17
CA VAL A 77 -9.25 -9.52 -2.55
C VAL A 77 -7.96 -10.27 -2.87
N THR A 78 -6.92 -9.57 -3.30
CA THR A 78 -5.59 -10.16 -3.52
C THR A 78 -4.71 -9.97 -2.29
N ILE A 79 -3.88 -10.97 -1.96
CA ILE A 79 -3.01 -10.98 -0.79
C ILE A 79 -1.55 -10.92 -1.25
N LYS A 80 -0.79 -9.96 -0.76
CA LYS A 80 0.64 -9.85 -1.07
C LYS A 80 1.42 -11.09 -0.60
N ILE A 81 2.38 -11.56 -1.40
CA ILE A 81 3.17 -12.77 -1.13
C ILE A 81 4.00 -12.76 0.15
N ASN A 82 4.11 -11.63 0.84
CA ASN A 82 4.80 -11.50 2.13
C ASN A 82 3.86 -11.60 3.35
N THR A 83 2.63 -12.04 3.16
CA THR A 83 1.62 -12.15 4.23
C THR A 83 1.17 -13.62 4.34
N ASP A 84 1.15 -14.18 5.55
CA ASP A 84 0.73 -15.56 5.78
C ASP A 84 -0.72 -15.78 5.38
N GLN A 85 -0.92 -16.75 4.50
CA GLN A 85 -2.21 -17.31 4.12
C GLN A 85 -2.09 -18.83 4.13
N VAL A 86 -2.93 -19.51 4.89
CA VAL A 86 -2.88 -20.98 5.06
C VAL A 86 -2.79 -21.68 3.72
N GLY A 87 -1.83 -22.60 3.63
CA GLY A 87 -1.62 -23.45 2.46
C GLY A 87 -0.82 -22.80 1.34
N PHE A 88 -0.55 -21.49 1.40
CA PHE A 88 0.31 -20.78 0.45
C PHE A 88 1.69 -20.49 1.04
N ALA A 89 2.70 -20.38 0.19
CA ALA A 89 4.02 -19.98 0.63
C ALA A 89 4.10 -18.48 0.90
N THR A 90 4.75 -18.10 2.01
CA THR A 90 5.10 -16.72 2.34
C THR A 90 6.49 -16.45 1.80
N THR A 91 6.57 -16.18 0.50
CA THR A 91 7.83 -16.21 -0.25
C THR A 91 8.64 -14.92 -0.18
N GLU A 92 8.00 -13.78 0.10
CA GLU A 92 8.63 -12.45 -0.03
C GLU A 92 9.36 -12.24 -1.38
N GLY A 93 8.95 -12.96 -2.45
CA GLY A 93 9.61 -12.93 -3.75
C GLY A 93 10.98 -13.61 -3.79
N SER A 94 11.36 -14.38 -2.77
CA SER A 94 12.64 -15.05 -2.62
C SER A 94 12.53 -16.56 -2.86
N ARG A 95 13.47 -17.14 -3.62
CA ARG A 95 13.63 -18.58 -3.80
C ARG A 95 14.00 -19.27 -2.49
N LEU A 96 14.66 -18.55 -1.57
CA LEU A 96 14.99 -19.10 -0.24
C LEU A 96 13.74 -19.43 0.58
N GLN A 97 12.59 -18.86 0.23
CA GLN A 97 11.31 -19.04 0.93
C GLN A 97 10.22 -19.69 0.05
N GLU A 98 10.56 -20.23 -1.12
CA GLU A 98 9.58 -20.81 -2.06
C GLU A 98 8.71 -21.92 -1.44
N ASN A 99 9.24 -22.65 -0.46
CA ASN A 99 8.59 -23.75 0.23
C ASN A 99 8.13 -23.40 1.66
N LEU A 100 8.14 -22.14 2.05
CA LEU A 100 7.72 -21.68 3.37
C LEU A 100 6.19 -21.59 3.45
N ILE A 101 5.54 -22.76 3.48
CA ILE A 101 4.08 -22.85 3.50
C ILE A 101 3.52 -22.43 4.85
N ALA A 102 2.68 -21.40 4.86
CA ALA A 102 2.01 -20.89 6.05
C ALA A 102 1.02 -21.92 6.63
N LYS A 103 1.14 -22.20 7.94
CA LYS A 103 0.26 -23.13 8.69
C LYS A 103 -0.91 -22.41 9.36
N SER A 104 -0.84 -21.09 9.46
CA SER A 104 -1.90 -20.22 9.97
C SER A 104 -1.99 -18.95 9.14
N ASN A 105 -3.13 -18.31 9.13
CA ASN A 105 -3.29 -17.00 8.53
C ASN A 105 -2.66 -15.91 9.40
N SER A 106 -2.15 -14.86 8.78
CA SER A 106 -1.97 -13.58 9.44
C SER A 106 -3.33 -13.05 9.96
N PRO A 107 -3.38 -12.34 11.10
CA PRO A 107 -4.64 -11.81 11.67
C PRO A 107 -5.49 -11.03 10.66
N VAL A 108 -4.86 -10.21 9.83
CA VAL A 108 -5.56 -9.44 8.80
C VAL A 108 -6.23 -10.33 7.74
N VAL A 109 -5.65 -11.48 7.41
CA VAL A 109 -6.24 -12.44 6.47
C VAL A 109 -7.47 -13.10 7.08
N ASP A 110 -7.41 -13.46 8.38
CA ASP A 110 -8.59 -13.95 9.10
C ASP A 110 -9.69 -12.88 9.17
N ASN A 111 -9.33 -11.61 9.36
CA ASN A 111 -10.28 -10.49 9.36
C ASN A 111 -10.98 -10.34 8.01
N LEU A 112 -10.25 -10.44 6.90
CA LEU A 112 -10.81 -10.40 5.55
C LEU A 112 -11.78 -11.55 5.31
N LEU A 113 -11.41 -12.79 5.68
CA LEU A 113 -12.28 -13.96 5.56
C LEU A 113 -13.57 -13.80 6.40
N ARG A 114 -13.44 -13.38 7.66
CA ARG A 114 -14.61 -13.10 8.52
C ARG A 114 -15.52 -12.01 7.97
N SER A 115 -14.95 -11.06 7.21
CA SER A 115 -15.71 -9.99 6.55
C SER A 115 -16.40 -10.44 5.27
N GLY A 116 -16.25 -11.70 4.86
CA GLY A 116 -16.87 -12.27 3.67
C GLY A 116 -16.09 -11.99 2.38
N ALA A 117 -14.81 -11.64 2.46
CA ALA A 117 -13.96 -11.49 1.29
C ALA A 117 -13.66 -12.84 0.62
N VAL A 118 -13.55 -12.85 -0.71
CA VAL A 118 -13.06 -13.97 -1.51
C VAL A 118 -11.57 -13.74 -1.79
N LEU A 119 -10.68 -14.56 -1.23
CA LEU A 119 -9.24 -14.43 -1.47
C LEU A 119 -8.91 -14.96 -2.86
N LEU A 120 -8.61 -14.04 -3.80
CA LEU A 120 -8.47 -14.34 -5.23
C LEU A 120 -7.11 -14.96 -5.59
N GLY A 121 -6.04 -14.51 -4.92
CA GLY A 121 -4.69 -14.97 -5.22
C GLY A 121 -3.60 -14.13 -4.59
N ARG A 122 -2.35 -14.51 -4.87
CA ARG A 122 -1.14 -13.94 -4.30
C ARG A 122 -0.54 -12.90 -5.24
N SER A 123 -0.49 -11.65 -4.82
CA SER A 123 0.07 -10.58 -5.64
C SER A 123 1.59 -10.46 -5.50
N ASN A 124 2.25 -10.17 -6.63
CA ASN A 124 3.69 -10.10 -6.75
C ASN A 124 4.31 -8.95 -5.95
N SER A 125 5.56 -9.13 -5.54
CA SER A 125 6.38 -8.19 -4.76
C SER A 125 7.85 -8.35 -5.16
N PRO A 126 8.69 -7.34 -5.07
CA PRO A 126 10.14 -7.54 -5.21
C PRO A 126 10.69 -8.38 -4.05
N THR A 127 11.84 -8.99 -4.28
CA THR A 127 12.56 -9.79 -3.28
C THR A 127 12.71 -9.04 -1.97
N PHE A 128 12.29 -9.68 -0.85
CA PHE A 128 12.26 -9.14 0.51
C PHE A 128 11.51 -7.80 0.66
N ALA A 129 10.65 -7.46 -0.30
CA ALA A 129 9.90 -6.20 -0.34
C ALA A 129 10.77 -4.92 -0.29
N LEU A 130 12.02 -4.97 -0.76
CA LEU A 130 13.05 -3.93 -0.58
C LEU A 130 12.96 -2.75 -1.55
N ARG A 131 12.22 -2.87 -2.66
CA ARG A 131 12.30 -1.91 -3.79
C ARG A 131 10.96 -1.21 -4.05
N TRP A 132 11.03 -0.05 -4.70
CA TRP A 132 9.88 0.64 -5.31
C TRP A 132 9.60 0.19 -6.76
N PHE A 133 10.12 -0.99 -7.13
CA PHE A 133 9.94 -1.70 -8.39
C PHE A 133 9.54 -3.13 -8.08
N THR A 134 8.79 -3.78 -8.96
CA THR A 134 8.28 -5.13 -8.67
C THR A 134 8.81 -6.14 -9.67
N SER A 135 9.91 -6.76 -9.29
CA SER A 135 10.52 -7.92 -9.96
C SER A 135 11.21 -8.82 -8.95
N ASN A 136 11.30 -10.10 -9.23
CA ASN A 136 12.05 -11.09 -8.45
C ASN A 136 12.45 -12.29 -9.31
N LEU A 137 13.39 -13.10 -8.83
CA LEU A 137 13.86 -14.30 -9.55
C LEU A 137 12.93 -15.51 -9.37
N LEU A 138 12.14 -15.56 -8.32
CA LEU A 138 11.31 -16.71 -7.97
C LEU A 138 10.24 -17.01 -9.05
N TYR A 139 9.61 -15.97 -9.57
CA TYR A 139 8.53 -16.10 -10.55
C TYR A 139 9.01 -15.83 -11.97
N GLY A 140 10.10 -16.52 -12.37
CA GLY A 140 10.63 -16.51 -13.74
C GLY A 140 11.40 -15.25 -14.14
N GLY A 141 11.78 -14.41 -13.19
CA GLY A 141 12.54 -13.18 -13.46
C GLY A 141 11.74 -12.11 -14.23
N THR A 142 10.44 -12.32 -14.43
CA THR A 142 9.57 -11.36 -15.10
C THR A 142 9.16 -10.24 -14.16
N HIS A 143 9.10 -9.02 -14.70
CA HIS A 143 8.64 -7.86 -13.96
C HIS A 143 7.10 -7.79 -13.96
N THR A 144 6.51 -7.35 -12.87
CA THR A 144 5.13 -6.87 -12.92
C THR A 144 5.09 -5.58 -13.75
N LYS A 145 4.21 -5.53 -14.73
CA LYS A 145 4.06 -4.36 -15.61
C LYS A 145 2.99 -3.41 -15.10
N ASN A 146 3.22 -2.12 -15.29
CA ASN A 146 2.21 -1.11 -15.05
C ASN A 146 1.12 -1.23 -16.14
N PRO A 147 -0.16 -1.42 -15.78
CA PRO A 147 -1.23 -1.58 -16.77
C PRO A 147 -1.44 -0.35 -17.67
N ARG A 148 -1.01 0.84 -17.22
CA ARG A 148 -1.17 2.09 -17.99
C ARG A 148 -0.07 2.27 -19.02
N ASP A 149 1.15 1.91 -18.64
CA ASP A 149 2.33 1.99 -19.51
C ASP A 149 3.38 0.96 -19.04
N PRO A 150 3.66 -0.09 -19.82
CA PRO A 150 4.64 -1.12 -19.46
C PRO A 150 6.09 -0.62 -19.39
N GLN A 151 6.38 0.61 -19.86
CA GLN A 151 7.69 1.25 -19.71
C GLN A 151 7.88 1.89 -18.35
N LEU A 152 6.79 2.09 -17.60
CA LEU A 152 6.83 2.63 -16.24
C LEU A 152 6.76 1.52 -15.22
N THR A 153 7.33 1.77 -14.03
CA THR A 153 7.18 0.87 -12.88
C THR A 153 5.72 0.82 -12.42
N PRO A 154 5.19 -0.33 -11.99
CA PRO A 154 3.92 -0.39 -11.26
C PRO A 154 4.09 0.08 -9.80
N GLY A 155 5.28 0.56 -9.45
CA GLY A 155 5.68 0.81 -8.07
C GLY A 155 6.09 -0.47 -7.34
N GLY A 156 6.41 -0.33 -6.06
CA GLY A 156 6.82 -1.40 -5.15
C GLY A 156 6.73 -0.95 -3.68
N SER A 157 6.67 -1.89 -2.81
CA SER A 157 6.79 -3.33 -3.00
C SER A 157 5.44 -4.02 -3.24
N THR A 158 4.28 -3.34 -3.20
CA THR A 158 2.95 -3.90 -3.50
C THR A 158 2.54 -3.65 -4.96
N GLY A 159 3.50 -3.67 -5.89
CA GLY A 159 3.22 -3.35 -7.30
C GLY A 159 2.31 -4.36 -7.99
N GLY A 160 2.40 -5.66 -7.66
CA GLY A 160 1.46 -6.67 -8.14
C GLY A 160 0.03 -6.37 -7.72
N GLY A 161 -0.18 -5.98 -6.45
CA GLY A 161 -1.50 -5.61 -5.94
C GLY A 161 -2.09 -4.39 -6.64
N ALA A 162 -1.29 -3.32 -6.81
CA ALA A 162 -1.74 -2.10 -7.47
C ALA A 162 -2.05 -2.34 -8.97
N ALA A 163 -1.18 -3.06 -9.67
CA ALA A 163 -1.41 -3.44 -11.06
C ALA A 163 -2.67 -4.29 -11.23
N ALA A 164 -2.89 -5.28 -10.33
CA ALA A 164 -4.08 -6.11 -10.34
C ALA A 164 -5.37 -5.28 -10.20
N VAL A 165 -5.44 -4.41 -9.18
CA VAL A 165 -6.59 -3.52 -8.93
C VAL A 165 -6.84 -2.59 -10.11
N THR A 166 -5.78 -2.01 -10.68
CA THR A 166 -5.88 -1.10 -11.85
C THR A 166 -6.40 -1.85 -13.09
N ALA A 167 -6.00 -3.11 -13.28
CA ALA A 167 -6.45 -3.92 -14.40
C ALA A 167 -7.79 -4.66 -14.13
N GLY A 168 -8.39 -4.52 -12.95
CA GLY A 168 -9.65 -5.18 -12.58
C GLY A 168 -9.49 -6.64 -12.15
N ILE A 169 -8.29 -7.08 -11.83
CA ILE A 169 -8.05 -8.37 -11.18
C ILE A 169 -8.25 -8.20 -9.67
N GLY A 170 -9.45 -8.53 -9.22
CA GLY A 170 -9.88 -8.19 -7.86
C GLY A 170 -10.24 -6.70 -7.68
N HIS A 171 -10.83 -6.40 -6.55
CA HIS A 171 -11.34 -5.06 -6.23
C HIS A 171 -10.46 -4.36 -5.21
N ILE A 172 -9.85 -5.12 -4.33
CA ILE A 172 -8.99 -4.68 -3.25
C ILE A 172 -7.69 -5.50 -3.28
N ALA A 173 -6.56 -4.85 -3.03
CA ALA A 173 -5.30 -5.54 -2.75
C ALA A 173 -4.85 -5.26 -1.31
N LEU A 174 -4.52 -6.32 -0.58
CA LEU A 174 -3.81 -6.23 0.69
C LEU A 174 -2.32 -6.01 0.41
N GLY A 175 -1.77 -4.93 0.92
CA GLY A 175 -0.36 -4.60 0.83
C GLY A 175 0.28 -4.31 2.18
N THR A 176 1.60 -4.07 2.17
CA THR A 176 2.39 -3.70 3.35
C THR A 176 3.16 -2.41 3.06
N ASP A 177 3.42 -1.58 4.07
CA ASP A 177 4.11 -0.29 3.90
C ASP A 177 5.08 0.00 5.06
N ILE A 178 6.38 0.05 4.77
CA ILE A 178 7.44 0.48 5.67
C ILE A 178 8.28 1.63 5.07
N GLY A 179 8.11 1.91 3.78
CA GLY A 179 8.82 2.95 3.04
C GLY A 179 8.00 3.46 1.84
N GLY A 180 6.66 3.42 1.93
CA GLY A 180 5.77 3.82 0.85
C GLY A 180 5.22 2.67 0.02
N SER A 181 5.38 1.42 0.46
CA SER A 181 5.08 0.24 -0.35
C SER A 181 3.59 -0.05 -0.61
N VAL A 182 2.65 0.68 -0.02
CA VAL A 182 1.24 0.78 -0.41
C VAL A 182 1.02 2.05 -1.23
N ARG A 183 1.57 3.17 -0.78
CA ARG A 183 1.33 4.51 -1.32
C ARG A 183 1.94 4.71 -2.70
N TYR A 184 3.21 4.31 -2.90
CA TYR A 184 3.88 4.48 -4.19
C TYR A 184 3.28 3.61 -5.31
N PRO A 185 2.99 2.31 -5.10
CA PRO A 185 2.28 1.52 -6.11
C PRO A 185 0.91 2.09 -6.47
N ALA A 186 0.15 2.58 -5.49
CA ALA A 186 -1.13 3.23 -5.75
C ALA A 186 -0.95 4.50 -6.62
N TYR A 187 0.04 5.34 -6.30
CA TYR A 187 0.43 6.50 -7.10
C TYR A 187 0.85 6.11 -8.53
N ALA A 188 1.75 5.14 -8.66
CA ALA A 188 2.30 4.73 -9.95
C ALA A 188 1.26 4.11 -10.89
N CYS A 189 0.26 3.42 -10.33
CA CYS A 189 -0.82 2.79 -11.10
C CYS A 189 -2.08 3.66 -11.22
N GLY A 190 -2.14 4.82 -10.56
CA GLY A 190 -3.26 5.76 -10.64
C GLY A 190 -4.52 5.26 -9.95
N VAL A 191 -4.36 4.65 -8.78
CA VAL A 191 -5.41 4.22 -7.86
C VAL A 191 -5.15 4.80 -6.47
N HIS A 192 -5.86 4.36 -5.43
CA HIS A 192 -5.72 4.87 -4.07
C HIS A 192 -5.11 3.83 -3.14
N GLY A 193 -4.29 4.28 -2.17
CA GLY A 193 -3.66 3.39 -1.21
C GLY A 193 -3.60 4.00 0.18
N LEU A 194 -4.10 3.27 1.18
CA LEU A 194 -4.11 3.72 2.56
C LEU A 194 -3.02 2.99 3.36
N ARG A 195 -2.07 3.76 3.90
CA ARG A 195 -1.22 3.35 5.01
C ARG A 195 -1.94 3.69 6.31
N PRO A 196 -2.48 2.73 7.08
CA PRO A 196 -3.13 3.02 8.37
C PRO A 196 -2.13 3.47 9.44
N SER A 197 -2.64 3.96 10.57
CA SER A 197 -1.86 4.15 11.80
C SER A 197 -1.21 2.85 12.25
N LEU A 198 -0.01 2.93 12.81
CA LEU A 198 0.61 1.79 13.47
C LEU A 198 -0.32 1.23 14.56
N GLY A 199 -0.59 -0.06 14.50
CA GLY A 199 -1.49 -0.77 15.41
C GLY A 199 -2.98 -0.74 15.02
N ARG A 200 -3.36 -0.06 13.90
CA ARG A 200 -4.75 -0.05 13.41
C ARG A 200 -5.18 -1.38 12.81
N VAL A 201 -4.34 -1.97 11.98
CA VAL A 201 -4.57 -3.27 11.34
C VAL A 201 -3.61 -4.28 11.95
N PRO A 202 -4.10 -5.35 12.59
CA PRO A 202 -3.23 -6.33 13.21
C PRO A 202 -2.48 -7.14 12.17
N PHE A 203 -1.17 -7.35 12.40
CA PHE A 203 -0.30 -8.09 11.51
C PHE A 203 0.66 -9.00 12.29
N TYR A 204 0.74 -10.26 11.87
CA TYR A 204 1.67 -11.25 12.37
C TYR A 204 1.83 -12.38 11.35
N ASN A 205 3.05 -12.80 11.09
CA ASN A 205 3.35 -13.96 10.25
C ASN A 205 4.04 -15.03 11.10
N ALA A 206 3.32 -16.09 11.41
CA ALA A 206 3.87 -17.21 12.20
C ALA A 206 4.94 -18.02 11.45
N SER A 207 5.01 -17.89 10.13
CA SER A 207 6.00 -18.57 9.28
C SER A 207 7.37 -17.89 9.27
N LEU A 208 7.44 -16.63 9.65
CA LEU A 208 8.66 -15.81 9.65
C LEU A 208 9.19 -15.59 11.07
N PRO A 209 10.49 -15.29 11.24
CA PRO A 209 11.00 -14.78 12.51
C PRO A 209 10.31 -13.50 12.95
N GLU A 210 10.37 -13.19 14.25
CA GLU A 210 9.93 -11.87 14.73
C GLU A 210 10.66 -10.75 14.00
N ALA A 211 9.91 -9.70 13.66
CA ALA A 211 10.47 -8.55 13.00
C ALA A 211 11.44 -7.79 13.91
N THR A 212 12.46 -7.18 13.32
CA THR A 212 13.34 -6.22 14.00
C THR A 212 12.53 -5.10 14.64
N ILE A 213 13.08 -4.37 15.62
CA ILE A 213 12.35 -3.28 16.28
C ILE A 213 11.92 -2.20 15.26
N GLY A 214 12.75 -1.92 14.27
CA GLY A 214 12.39 -1.01 13.18
C GLY A 214 11.19 -1.51 12.39
N GLY A 215 11.14 -2.79 12.06
CA GLY A 215 9.98 -3.44 11.46
C GLY A 215 8.73 -3.28 12.32
N GLN A 216 8.84 -3.60 13.62
CA GLN A 216 7.71 -3.55 14.55
C GLN A 216 7.09 -2.15 14.71
N VAL A 217 7.91 -1.07 14.68
CA VAL A 217 7.42 0.29 14.95
C VAL A 217 7.12 1.11 13.69
N MET A 218 7.41 0.59 12.49
CA MET A 218 7.21 1.30 11.22
C MET A 218 6.33 0.56 10.21
N HIS A 219 6.38 -0.78 10.21
CA HIS A 219 5.64 -1.59 9.24
C HIS A 219 4.15 -1.59 9.56
N VAL A 220 3.32 -1.43 8.52
CA VAL A 220 1.86 -1.57 8.62
C VAL A 220 1.32 -2.31 7.40
N VAL A 221 0.12 -2.85 7.55
CA VAL A 221 -0.65 -3.47 6.47
C VAL A 221 -1.78 -2.52 6.08
N GLY A 222 -2.02 -2.36 4.78
CA GLY A 222 -3.07 -1.47 4.30
C GLY A 222 -3.62 -1.85 2.93
N PRO A 223 -4.83 -1.35 2.59
CA PRO A 223 -5.50 -1.64 1.34
C PRO A 223 -5.06 -0.70 0.21
N ILE A 224 -5.12 -1.24 -1.02
CA ILE A 224 -5.14 -0.50 -2.29
C ILE A 224 -6.48 -0.79 -2.95
N ALA A 225 -7.17 0.24 -3.45
CA ALA A 225 -8.46 0.12 -4.12
C ALA A 225 -8.66 1.23 -5.16
N ARG A 226 -9.70 1.08 -6.01
CA ARG A 226 -10.03 2.03 -7.06
C ARG A 226 -10.77 3.26 -6.57
N THR A 227 -11.48 3.15 -5.43
CA THR A 227 -12.23 4.25 -4.83
C THR A 227 -11.88 4.42 -3.36
N VAL A 228 -12.04 5.64 -2.85
CA VAL A 228 -11.82 5.92 -1.41
C VAL A 228 -12.89 5.23 -0.56
N ALA A 229 -14.11 5.07 -1.08
CA ALA A 229 -15.18 4.30 -0.43
C ALA A 229 -14.77 2.82 -0.24
N ASP A 230 -14.12 2.21 -1.24
CA ASP A 230 -13.60 0.85 -1.15
C ASP A 230 -12.46 0.73 -0.12
N LEU A 231 -11.61 1.76 0.01
CA LEU A 231 -10.61 1.81 1.10
C LEU A 231 -11.27 1.87 2.48
N ARG A 232 -12.37 2.63 2.62
CA ARG A 232 -13.11 2.76 3.89
C ARG A 232 -13.68 1.42 4.35
N ILE A 233 -14.37 0.69 3.48
CA ILE A 233 -14.93 -0.63 3.84
C ILE A 233 -13.81 -1.67 4.06
N SER A 234 -12.71 -1.57 3.31
CA SER A 234 -11.53 -2.42 3.50
C SER A 234 -10.90 -2.20 4.88
N LEU A 235 -10.68 -0.93 5.27
CA LEU A 235 -10.14 -0.59 6.58
C LEU A 235 -11.04 -1.13 7.70
N SER A 236 -12.36 -0.94 7.60
CA SER A 236 -13.32 -1.49 8.57
C SER A 236 -13.18 -3.01 8.71
N ALA A 237 -13.08 -3.72 7.58
CA ALA A 237 -12.91 -5.16 7.57
C ALA A 237 -11.58 -5.62 8.21
N MET A 238 -10.49 -4.89 7.93
CA MET A 238 -9.14 -5.28 8.34
C MET A 238 -8.80 -4.91 9.79
N SER A 239 -9.51 -3.94 10.40
CA SER A 239 -9.14 -3.30 11.68
C SER A 239 -9.64 -4.00 12.93
N VAL A 240 -10.19 -5.23 12.84
CA VAL A 240 -10.58 -5.99 14.03
C VAL A 240 -9.31 -6.41 14.77
N SER A 241 -9.19 -5.98 16.04
CA SER A 241 -8.02 -6.25 16.87
C SER A 241 -7.79 -7.74 17.08
N ASP A 242 -6.53 -8.16 17.13
CA ASP A 242 -6.13 -9.56 17.33
C ASP A 242 -4.93 -9.61 18.31
N PRO A 243 -4.96 -10.47 19.35
CA PRO A 243 -3.89 -10.55 20.36
C PRO A 243 -2.57 -11.12 19.83
N ARG A 244 -2.54 -11.69 18.64
CA ARG A 244 -1.29 -12.14 17.99
C ARG A 244 -0.39 -10.98 17.57
N ASP A 245 -0.95 -9.77 17.42
CA ASP A 245 -0.17 -8.55 17.21
C ASP A 245 -0.13 -7.72 18.50
N PRO A 246 1.03 -7.64 19.18
CA PRO A 246 1.16 -6.89 20.43
C PRO A 246 0.99 -5.37 20.26
N TRP A 247 1.08 -4.87 19.03
CA TRP A 247 0.88 -3.46 18.72
C TRP A 247 -0.58 -3.12 18.36
N SER A 248 -1.47 -4.12 18.24
CA SER A 248 -2.87 -3.92 17.85
C SER A 248 -3.62 -3.06 18.87
N VAL A 249 -4.29 -2.01 18.40
CA VAL A 249 -5.06 -1.06 19.21
C VAL A 249 -6.51 -1.04 18.73
N PRO A 250 -7.49 -1.38 19.60
CA PRO A 250 -8.92 -1.36 19.25
C PRO A 250 -9.47 0.08 19.27
N ALA A 251 -8.93 0.95 18.40
CA ALA A 251 -9.38 2.33 18.29
C ALA A 251 -10.65 2.44 17.42
N PRO A 252 -11.58 3.38 17.72
CA PRO A 252 -12.71 3.66 16.85
C PRO A 252 -12.28 4.02 15.43
N LEU A 253 -13.10 3.69 14.42
CA LEU A 253 -12.82 4.05 13.02
C LEU A 253 -13.04 5.54 12.77
N ASP A 254 -14.01 6.15 13.44
CA ASP A 254 -14.31 7.57 13.40
C ASP A 254 -13.84 8.24 14.69
N GLY A 255 -13.06 9.28 14.56
CA GLY A 255 -12.60 10.10 15.69
C GLY A 255 -13.56 11.24 16.03
N PRO A 256 -13.25 12.03 17.07
CA PRO A 256 -14.09 13.18 17.44
C PRO A 256 -14.15 14.20 16.29
N PRO A 257 -15.27 14.97 16.18
CA PRO A 257 -15.40 16.04 15.19
C PRO A 257 -14.24 17.03 15.26
N MET A 258 -13.77 17.45 14.10
CA MET A 258 -12.70 18.45 13.98
C MET A 258 -13.03 19.44 12.85
N GLN A 259 -12.58 20.69 12.98
CA GLN A 259 -12.70 21.65 11.90
C GLN A 259 -11.91 21.17 10.68
N LEU A 260 -12.54 21.20 9.50
CA LEU A 260 -11.93 20.75 8.26
C LEU A 260 -10.93 21.78 7.75
N ARG A 261 -9.72 21.76 8.29
CA ARG A 261 -8.59 22.59 7.89
C ARG A 261 -7.51 21.68 7.29
N ALA A 262 -7.04 22.01 6.11
CA ALA A 262 -5.94 21.33 5.43
C ALA A 262 -4.74 22.27 5.32
N ALA A 263 -3.58 21.81 5.74
CA ALA A 263 -2.31 22.45 5.41
C ALA A 263 -1.78 21.86 4.09
N LEU A 264 -1.24 22.71 3.21
CA LEU A 264 -0.71 22.32 1.91
C LEU A 264 0.75 22.71 1.84
N CYS A 265 1.65 21.77 1.53
CA CYS A 265 3.07 22.09 1.30
C CYS A 265 3.54 21.49 -0.03
N LEU A 266 4.03 22.34 -0.91
CA LEU A 266 4.46 21.95 -2.26
C LEU A 266 5.85 21.32 -2.25
N ARG A 267 6.75 21.83 -1.40
CA ARG A 267 8.18 21.44 -1.33
C ARG A 267 8.58 21.12 0.10
N PRO A 268 8.07 20.01 0.68
CA PRO A 268 8.35 19.63 2.05
C PRO A 268 9.85 19.52 2.32
N ALA A 269 10.33 20.04 3.44
CA ALA A 269 11.74 20.10 3.82
C ALA A 269 12.64 20.81 2.76
N GLY A 270 12.07 21.74 1.98
CA GLY A 270 12.79 22.44 0.92
C GLY A 270 13.27 21.56 -0.24
N LYS A 271 12.77 20.32 -0.36
CA LYS A 271 13.19 19.39 -1.42
C LYS A 271 12.65 19.81 -2.78
N HIS A 272 13.45 19.57 -3.82
CA HIS A 272 13.00 19.78 -5.19
C HIS A 272 11.84 18.82 -5.51
N VAL A 273 10.80 19.36 -6.13
CA VAL A 273 9.62 18.62 -6.64
C VAL A 273 9.40 19.07 -8.06
N VAL A 274 9.10 18.16 -8.99
CA VAL A 274 8.84 18.56 -10.39
C VAL A 274 7.53 19.33 -10.52
N PRO A 275 7.42 20.27 -11.49
CA PRO A 275 6.27 21.19 -11.59
C PRO A 275 4.92 20.47 -11.72
N GLU A 276 4.87 19.32 -12.40
CA GLU A 276 3.66 18.53 -12.60
C GLU A 276 3.12 17.97 -11.27
N VAL A 277 4.01 17.59 -10.37
CA VAL A 277 3.65 17.10 -9.04
C VAL A 277 3.24 18.26 -8.15
N GLU A 278 3.93 19.41 -8.17
CA GLU A 278 3.48 20.62 -7.47
C GLU A 278 2.08 21.04 -7.92
N ALA A 279 1.82 21.03 -9.23
CA ALA A 279 0.50 21.34 -9.79
C ALA A 279 -0.60 20.40 -9.28
N SER A 280 -0.29 19.11 -9.06
CA SER A 280 -1.24 18.14 -8.49
C SER A 280 -1.57 18.44 -7.03
N VAL A 281 -0.61 18.92 -6.23
CA VAL A 281 -0.84 19.35 -4.84
C VAL A 281 -1.73 20.58 -4.80
N LEU A 282 -1.47 21.57 -5.64
CA LEU A 282 -2.33 22.77 -5.77
C LEU A 282 -3.74 22.40 -6.22
N ASP A 283 -3.87 21.46 -7.15
CA ASP A 283 -5.18 20.97 -7.61
C ASP A 283 -5.95 20.27 -6.49
N ALA A 284 -5.29 19.43 -5.70
CA ALA A 284 -5.89 18.81 -4.53
C ALA A 284 -6.36 19.86 -3.50
N GLY A 285 -5.58 20.92 -3.29
CA GLY A 285 -5.96 22.05 -2.45
C GLY A 285 -7.22 22.75 -2.93
N ARG A 286 -7.33 23.03 -4.24
CA ARG A 286 -8.55 23.63 -4.83
C ARG A 286 -9.77 22.72 -4.64
N ARG A 287 -9.63 21.41 -4.89
CA ARG A 287 -10.71 20.42 -4.71
C ARG A 287 -11.20 20.37 -3.27
N LEU A 288 -10.29 20.43 -2.29
CA LEU A 288 -10.63 20.50 -0.87
C LEU A 288 -11.38 21.81 -0.54
N ALA A 289 -10.90 22.97 -1.03
CA ALA A 289 -11.56 24.25 -0.82
C ALA A 289 -12.99 24.27 -1.41
N ASP A 290 -13.17 23.73 -2.61
CA ASP A 290 -14.48 23.59 -3.25
C ASP A 290 -15.43 22.65 -2.47
N ALA A 291 -14.87 21.72 -1.69
CA ALA A 291 -15.61 20.83 -0.78
C ALA A 291 -15.82 21.43 0.63
N GLY A 292 -15.50 22.70 0.82
CA GLY A 292 -15.72 23.42 2.06
C GLY A 292 -14.64 23.30 3.13
N TRP A 293 -13.44 22.81 2.76
CA TRP A 293 -12.28 22.81 3.65
C TRP A 293 -11.63 24.21 3.68
N VAL A 294 -11.11 24.61 4.84
CA VAL A 294 -10.21 25.76 4.93
C VAL A 294 -8.81 25.28 4.55
N VAL A 295 -8.30 25.74 3.42
CA VAL A 295 -6.98 25.34 2.91
C VAL A 295 -5.97 26.45 3.13
N GLU A 296 -4.85 26.12 3.76
CA GLU A 296 -3.73 27.03 4.01
C GLU A 296 -2.47 26.46 3.38
N GLU A 297 -1.83 27.20 2.48
CA GLU A 297 -0.49 26.87 2.02
C GLU A 297 0.51 27.22 3.12
N VAL A 298 1.42 26.31 3.42
CA VAL A 298 2.47 26.45 4.43
C VAL A 298 3.83 26.25 3.77
N ASP A 299 4.82 27.03 4.23
CA ASP A 299 6.16 27.00 3.64
C ASP A 299 6.88 25.67 3.90
N ASP A 300 6.62 25.02 5.05
CA ASP A 300 7.23 23.74 5.41
C ASP A 300 6.31 22.88 6.28
N THR A 301 6.71 21.64 6.46
CA THR A 301 6.06 20.64 7.32
C THR A 301 6.71 20.64 8.71
N PRO A 302 6.11 19.95 9.71
CA PRO A 302 6.88 19.50 10.87
C PRO A 302 8.08 18.64 10.42
N PRO A 303 9.09 18.39 11.28
CA PRO A 303 10.37 17.79 10.87
C PRO A 303 10.24 16.52 10.04
N LEU A 304 10.68 16.57 8.78
CA LEU A 304 10.75 15.41 7.86
C LEU A 304 12.16 14.89 7.65
N ASN A 305 13.19 15.77 7.70
CA ASN A 305 14.58 15.32 7.60
C ASN A 305 14.94 14.41 8.78
N GLU A 306 14.61 14.84 9.99
CA GLU A 306 14.81 14.07 11.22
C GLU A 306 13.98 12.78 11.21
N SER A 307 12.76 12.84 10.67
CA SER A 307 11.93 11.64 10.52
C SER A 307 12.52 10.64 9.53
N ALA A 308 13.11 11.11 8.42
CA ALA A 308 13.80 10.27 7.45
C ALA A 308 15.06 9.62 8.05
N GLU A 309 15.81 10.38 8.87
CA GLU A 309 16.97 9.88 9.60
C GLU A 309 16.58 8.80 10.60
N VAL A 310 15.53 9.02 11.40
CA VAL A 310 14.96 8.02 12.31
C VAL A 310 14.53 6.76 11.57
N ASN A 311 13.86 6.90 10.42
CA ASN A 311 13.47 5.75 9.59
C ASN A 311 14.70 4.97 9.11
N GLU A 312 15.73 5.66 8.62
CA GLU A 312 16.94 5.05 8.10
C GLU A 312 17.70 4.29 9.21
N TRP A 313 17.85 4.89 10.39
CA TRP A 313 18.49 4.23 11.54
C TRP A 313 17.73 2.99 12.00
N LEU A 314 16.42 3.08 12.16
CA LEU A 314 15.57 1.96 12.58
C LEU A 314 15.57 0.83 11.54
N TRP A 315 15.75 1.14 10.28
CA TRP A 315 15.77 0.14 9.20
C TRP A 315 17.14 -0.49 9.01
N LEU A 316 18.22 0.30 9.10
CA LEU A 316 19.58 -0.14 8.75
C LEU A 316 20.43 -0.54 9.98
N ALA A 317 20.14 -0.03 11.18
CA ALA A 317 20.95 -0.35 12.36
C ALA A 317 20.51 -1.67 13.05
N ASP A 318 19.36 -2.23 12.66
CA ASP A 318 18.79 -3.44 13.25
C ASP A 318 18.50 -4.50 12.17
N GLY A 319 19.28 -5.59 12.17
CA GLY A 319 19.08 -6.73 11.26
C GLY A 319 19.62 -6.57 9.83
N PHE A 320 20.34 -5.50 9.52
CA PHE A 320 20.86 -5.26 8.15
C PHE A 320 21.83 -6.34 7.67
N GLU A 321 22.73 -6.85 8.51
CA GLU A 321 23.69 -7.89 8.12
C GLU A 321 22.99 -9.22 7.75
N GLN A 322 21.91 -9.58 8.45
CA GLN A 322 21.09 -10.74 8.13
C GLN A 322 20.39 -10.56 6.79
N LEU A 323 19.85 -9.37 6.54
CA LEU A 323 19.22 -9.02 5.26
C LEU A 323 20.23 -9.04 4.12
N ALA A 324 21.42 -8.47 4.30
CA ALA A 324 22.49 -8.46 3.31
C ALA A 324 22.94 -9.88 2.96
N SER A 325 23.15 -10.73 3.97
CA SER A 325 23.51 -12.14 3.77
C SER A 325 22.39 -12.91 3.03
N ALA A 326 21.13 -12.63 3.32
CA ALA A 326 20.01 -13.25 2.60
C ALA A 326 19.97 -12.78 1.13
N ALA A 327 20.18 -11.50 0.87
CA ALA A 327 20.23 -10.94 -0.48
C ALA A 327 21.39 -11.51 -1.31
N GLU A 328 22.58 -11.68 -0.70
CA GLU A 328 23.73 -12.33 -1.34
C GLU A 328 23.44 -13.79 -1.72
N ARG A 329 22.79 -14.54 -0.83
CA ARG A 329 22.41 -15.95 -1.11
C ARG A 329 21.32 -16.05 -2.18
N GLU A 330 20.36 -15.12 -2.19
CA GLU A 330 19.30 -15.07 -3.19
C GLU A 330 19.84 -14.70 -4.56
N GLY A 331 20.81 -13.78 -4.63
CA GLY A 331 21.43 -13.31 -5.86
C GLY A 331 20.51 -12.45 -6.73
N ASP A 332 19.42 -11.92 -6.19
CA ASP A 332 18.50 -11.03 -6.92
C ASP A 332 19.17 -9.67 -7.16
N PRO A 333 19.27 -9.20 -8.43
CA PRO A 333 19.97 -7.94 -8.75
C PRO A 333 19.39 -6.73 -8.03
N GLY A 334 18.07 -6.70 -7.84
CA GLY A 334 17.39 -5.60 -7.15
C GLY A 334 17.68 -5.57 -5.67
N ALA A 335 17.62 -6.72 -4.99
CA ALA A 335 17.98 -6.82 -3.58
C ALA A 335 19.48 -6.48 -3.35
N LEU A 336 20.37 -6.95 -4.24
CA LEU A 336 21.80 -6.63 -4.18
C LEU A 336 22.07 -5.13 -4.38
N ALA A 337 21.35 -4.46 -5.29
CA ALA A 337 21.49 -3.01 -5.50
C ALA A 337 21.12 -2.22 -4.23
N VAL A 338 20.01 -2.59 -3.56
CA VAL A 338 19.63 -1.97 -2.28
C VAL A 338 20.67 -2.18 -1.21
N VAL A 339 21.18 -3.40 -1.05
CA VAL A 339 22.24 -3.73 -0.07
C VAL A 339 23.52 -2.94 -0.36
N ALA A 340 23.96 -2.91 -1.62
CA ALA A 340 25.17 -2.17 -2.02
C ALA A 340 25.03 -0.67 -1.71
N PHE A 341 23.87 -0.07 -1.95
CA PHE A 341 23.60 1.33 -1.65
C PHE A 341 23.51 1.62 -0.14
N ALA A 342 22.94 0.71 0.65
CA ALA A 342 22.75 0.88 2.09
C ALA A 342 24.02 0.58 2.90
N LYS A 343 24.83 -0.40 2.52
CA LYS A 343 26.00 -0.89 3.27
C LYS A 343 27.01 0.19 3.71
N PRO A 344 27.38 1.20 2.90
CA PRO A 344 28.27 2.27 3.35
C PRO A 344 27.67 3.12 4.48
N ARG A 345 26.33 3.27 4.51
CA ARG A 345 25.60 4.07 5.50
C ARG A 345 25.59 3.41 6.87
N THR A 346 25.48 2.08 6.94
CA THR A 346 25.48 1.35 8.21
C THR A 346 26.76 1.52 9.01
N LYS A 347 27.89 1.79 8.35
CA LYS A 347 29.20 2.01 9.00
C LYS A 347 29.27 3.29 9.84
N THR A 348 28.34 4.22 9.63
CA THR A 348 28.31 5.49 10.35
C THR A 348 27.47 5.42 11.63
N TYR A 349 26.74 4.31 11.87
CA TYR A 349 25.88 4.18 13.02
C TYR A 349 26.65 3.76 14.28
N LEU A 350 26.29 4.43 15.37
CA LEU A 350 26.82 4.10 16.70
C LEU A 350 26.11 2.84 17.24
N ALA A 351 26.72 2.22 18.25
CA ALA A 351 26.14 1.01 18.87
C ALA A 351 24.75 1.25 19.51
N ASP A 352 24.42 2.49 19.84
CA ASP A 352 23.13 2.91 20.41
C ASP A 352 22.18 3.55 19.40
N ALA A 353 22.46 3.44 18.09
CA ALA A 353 21.69 4.11 17.03
C ALA A 353 20.19 3.81 17.10
N VAL A 354 19.79 2.55 17.36
CA VAL A 354 18.39 2.15 17.50
C VAL A 354 17.74 2.83 18.71
N ALA A 355 18.40 2.85 19.86
CA ALA A 355 17.88 3.50 21.07
C ALA A 355 17.76 5.02 20.87
N SER A 356 18.77 5.65 20.27
CA SER A 356 18.76 7.08 19.95
C SER A 356 17.66 7.42 18.94
N ALA A 357 17.45 6.60 17.93
CA ALA A 357 16.36 6.75 16.96
C ALA A 357 14.97 6.68 17.62
N LEU A 358 14.76 5.77 18.56
CA LEU A 358 13.49 5.66 19.31
C LEU A 358 13.22 6.90 20.18
N VAL A 359 14.25 7.47 20.82
CA VAL A 359 14.14 8.72 21.59
C VAL A 359 13.80 9.89 20.66
N GLN A 360 14.53 10.05 19.55
CA GLN A 360 14.27 11.09 18.57
C GLN A 360 12.89 10.96 17.93
N ARG A 361 12.47 9.72 17.62
CA ARG A 361 11.13 9.41 17.10
C ARG A 361 10.02 10.01 17.97
N ALA A 362 10.10 9.89 19.30
CA ALA A 362 9.09 10.43 20.19
C ALA A 362 8.96 11.96 20.07
N THR A 363 10.09 12.66 19.86
CA THR A 363 10.11 14.12 19.64
C THR A 363 9.48 14.49 18.31
N VAL A 364 9.87 13.84 17.22
CA VAL A 364 9.34 14.12 15.88
C VAL A 364 7.83 13.83 15.82
N VAL A 365 7.39 12.67 16.32
CA VAL A 365 5.97 12.31 16.36
C VAL A 365 5.15 13.30 17.16
N ARG A 366 5.66 13.80 18.30
CA ARG A 366 4.97 14.84 19.10
C ARG A 366 4.77 16.12 18.30
N GLN A 367 5.79 16.59 17.59
CA GLN A 367 5.70 17.80 16.77
C GLN A 367 4.66 17.64 15.65
N TRP A 368 4.64 16.51 14.98
CA TRP A 368 3.61 16.18 13.99
C TRP A 368 2.20 16.15 14.58
N GLN A 369 2.02 15.53 15.74
CA GLN A 369 0.69 15.48 16.37
C GLN A 369 0.21 16.87 16.84
N LEU A 370 1.10 17.72 17.36
CA LEU A 370 0.76 19.10 17.71
C LEU A 370 0.34 19.91 16.49
N PHE A 371 1.02 19.74 15.36
CA PHE A 371 0.63 20.37 14.10
C PHE A 371 -0.74 19.84 13.62
N LEU A 372 -0.94 18.53 13.63
CA LEU A 372 -2.18 17.87 13.20
C LEU A 372 -3.35 18.04 14.21
N ASN A 373 -3.08 18.64 15.37
CA ASN A 373 -4.13 19.13 16.28
C ASN A 373 -4.70 20.49 15.81
N LYS A 374 -3.91 21.27 15.05
CA LYS A 374 -4.34 22.52 14.41
C LYS A 374 -4.98 22.26 13.04
N TYR A 375 -4.43 21.33 12.25
CA TYR A 375 -4.89 20.99 10.92
C TYR A 375 -5.44 19.55 10.92
N ALA A 376 -6.67 19.38 10.37
CA ALA A 376 -7.25 18.04 10.26
C ALA A 376 -6.38 17.10 9.39
N VAL A 377 -5.77 17.68 8.34
CA VAL A 377 -4.86 16.95 7.44
C VAL A 377 -3.72 17.85 6.95
N MET A 378 -2.62 17.21 6.59
CA MET A 378 -1.52 17.75 5.81
C MET A 378 -1.51 17.11 4.43
N VAL A 379 -1.44 17.91 3.36
CA VAL A 379 -1.38 17.44 1.97
C VAL A 379 -0.01 17.78 1.39
N ILE A 380 0.69 16.76 0.89
CA ILE A 380 2.03 16.87 0.31
C ILE A 380 2.16 15.95 -0.92
N PRO A 381 3.21 16.06 -1.75
CA PRO A 381 3.50 15.10 -2.82
C PRO A 381 3.65 13.67 -2.30
N VAL A 382 3.29 12.67 -3.11
CA VAL A 382 3.63 11.26 -2.84
C VAL A 382 5.11 11.00 -3.10
N SER A 383 5.58 11.41 -4.28
CA SER A 383 6.97 11.35 -4.75
C SER A 383 7.37 12.72 -5.27
N ALA A 384 8.65 13.04 -5.28
CA ALA A 384 9.14 14.29 -5.87
C ALA A 384 9.07 14.31 -7.42
N GLU A 385 8.93 13.13 -8.03
CA GLU A 385 8.83 12.93 -9.49
C GLU A 385 7.59 12.10 -9.87
N LEU A 386 7.24 12.13 -11.13
CA LEU A 386 6.27 11.19 -11.73
C LEU A 386 6.79 9.74 -11.62
N PRO A 387 5.91 8.72 -11.80
CA PRO A 387 6.34 7.32 -11.80
C PRO A 387 7.56 7.07 -12.69
N PHE A 388 8.54 6.36 -12.14
CA PHE A 388 9.82 6.12 -12.81
C PHE A 388 9.70 5.16 -14.00
N PRO A 389 10.63 5.25 -14.98
CA PRO A 389 10.88 4.16 -15.92
C PRO A 389 11.13 2.84 -15.18
N ASP A 390 10.62 1.71 -15.74
CA ASP A 390 10.79 0.40 -15.11
C ASP A 390 12.26 0.07 -14.91
N GLN A 391 12.61 -0.46 -13.74
CA GLN A 391 13.97 -0.85 -13.33
C GLN A 391 15.00 0.29 -13.38
N LEU A 392 14.61 1.55 -13.22
CA LEU A 392 15.54 2.69 -13.19
C LEU A 392 16.61 2.53 -12.11
N ASP A 393 16.27 1.99 -10.95
CA ASP A 393 17.20 1.76 -9.83
C ASP A 393 18.33 0.74 -10.12
N LEU A 394 18.27 0.01 -11.24
CA LEU A 394 19.32 -0.90 -11.71
C LEU A 394 20.25 -0.29 -12.77
N GLN A 395 20.04 0.98 -13.12
CA GLN A 395 20.83 1.68 -14.15
C GLN A 395 22.08 2.39 -13.57
N GLY A 396 22.58 1.93 -12.44
CA GLY A 396 23.78 2.42 -11.77
C GLY A 396 23.50 3.39 -10.62
N ASP A 397 24.58 3.77 -9.92
CA ASP A 397 24.50 4.49 -8.63
C ASP A 397 23.78 5.83 -8.74
N ALA A 398 23.98 6.59 -9.80
CA ALA A 398 23.33 7.88 -10.00
C ALA A 398 21.81 7.72 -10.19
N ALA A 399 21.36 6.69 -10.90
CA ALA A 399 19.95 6.39 -11.10
C ALA A 399 19.33 5.90 -9.79
N PHE A 400 20.02 5.05 -9.02
CA PHE A 400 19.57 4.63 -7.70
C PHE A 400 19.44 5.83 -6.75
N GLN A 401 20.44 6.71 -6.71
CA GLN A 401 20.42 7.92 -5.88
C GLN A 401 19.24 8.84 -6.26
N ARG A 402 18.96 9.03 -7.56
CA ARG A 402 17.78 9.79 -8.04
C ARG A 402 16.49 9.19 -7.48
N VAL A 403 16.31 7.87 -7.59
CA VAL A 403 15.12 7.19 -7.03
C VAL A 403 15.04 7.41 -5.52
N TRP A 404 16.14 7.24 -4.80
CA TRP A 404 16.22 7.40 -3.36
C TRP A 404 15.83 8.81 -2.91
N ASP A 405 16.33 9.84 -3.58
CA ASP A 405 16.05 11.24 -3.26
C ASP A 405 14.60 11.61 -3.59
N SER A 406 14.08 11.17 -4.74
CA SER A 406 12.69 11.42 -5.15
C SER A 406 11.67 10.73 -4.22
N GLN A 407 12.04 9.63 -3.57
CA GLN A 407 11.21 8.90 -2.60
C GLN A 407 11.40 9.36 -1.15
N PHE A 408 12.05 10.49 -0.93
CA PHE A 408 12.29 11.06 0.40
C PHE A 408 11.01 11.13 1.25
N LEU A 409 9.89 11.62 0.68
CA LEU A 409 8.62 11.80 1.38
C LEU A 409 7.99 10.48 1.82
N LEU A 410 8.19 9.41 1.06
CA LEU A 410 7.74 8.07 1.41
C LEU A 410 8.59 7.43 2.50
N ARG A 411 9.90 7.72 2.51
CA ARG A 411 10.83 7.23 3.54
C ARG A 411 10.71 7.99 4.86
N ALA A 412 10.42 9.28 4.80
CA ALA A 412 10.32 10.11 6.00
C ALA A 412 9.09 9.81 6.87
N THR A 413 8.03 9.29 6.31
CA THR A 413 6.73 9.22 7.00
C THR A 413 6.44 7.95 7.80
N PRO A 414 7.02 6.76 7.54
CA PRO A 414 6.71 5.55 8.30
C PRO A 414 7.07 5.62 9.79
N ALA A 415 8.18 6.29 10.13
CA ALA A 415 8.61 6.47 11.52
C ALA A 415 7.59 7.25 12.36
N LEU A 416 6.71 8.04 11.73
CA LEU A 416 5.65 8.78 12.41
C LEU A 416 4.56 7.88 12.96
N GLY A 417 4.31 6.71 12.36
CA GLY A 417 3.23 5.81 12.73
C GLY A 417 1.83 6.40 12.52
N LEU A 418 1.70 7.44 11.71
CA LEU A 418 0.47 8.15 11.38
C LEU A 418 -0.24 7.52 10.17
N PRO A 419 -1.57 7.71 10.03
CA PRO A 419 -2.30 7.30 8.84
C PRO A 419 -1.98 8.22 7.66
N ILE A 420 -1.81 7.62 6.48
CA ILE A 420 -1.47 8.34 5.25
C ILE A 420 -2.22 7.72 4.09
N LEU A 421 -2.98 8.53 3.38
CA LEU A 421 -3.72 8.13 2.18
C LEU A 421 -3.04 8.70 0.93
N ALA A 422 -2.61 7.87 0.01
CA ALA A 422 -2.25 8.28 -1.34
C ALA A 422 -3.51 8.32 -2.21
N VAL A 423 -3.80 9.48 -2.79
CA VAL A 423 -4.95 9.72 -3.67
C VAL A 423 -4.44 10.14 -5.04
N SER A 424 -4.87 9.43 -6.08
CA SER A 424 -4.61 9.85 -7.46
C SER A 424 -5.52 11.02 -7.84
N THR A 425 -4.95 12.08 -8.40
CA THR A 425 -5.68 13.31 -8.77
C THR A 425 -5.91 13.43 -10.26
N GLY A 426 -5.15 12.71 -11.10
CA GLY A 426 -5.26 12.81 -12.54
C GLY A 426 -4.09 12.16 -13.27
N LEU A 427 -3.94 12.57 -14.53
CA LEU A 427 -2.87 12.12 -15.42
C LEU A 427 -2.09 13.32 -15.96
N VAL A 428 -0.79 13.17 -16.12
CA VAL A 428 0.07 14.03 -16.94
C VAL A 428 0.38 13.24 -18.22
N GLY A 429 -0.27 13.59 -19.31
CA GLY A 429 -0.33 12.68 -20.47
C GLY A 429 -1.05 11.38 -20.11
N GLN A 430 -0.32 10.26 -20.09
CA GLN A 430 -0.83 8.96 -19.63
C GLN A 430 -0.31 8.55 -18.25
N THR A 431 0.61 9.32 -17.68
CA THR A 431 1.28 9.02 -16.42
C THR A 431 0.44 9.51 -15.23
N PRO A 432 0.12 8.66 -14.25
CA PRO A 432 -0.61 9.07 -13.07
C PRO A 432 0.14 10.10 -12.22
N VAL A 433 -0.63 10.97 -11.57
CA VAL A 433 -0.15 11.92 -10.56
C VAL A 433 -1.13 11.96 -9.39
N GLY A 434 -0.64 12.32 -8.21
CA GLY A 434 -1.47 12.35 -7.01
C GLY A 434 -0.73 12.93 -5.80
N VAL A 435 -1.44 12.93 -4.69
CA VAL A 435 -0.98 13.50 -3.41
C VAL A 435 -1.05 12.46 -2.30
N GLN A 436 -0.30 12.69 -1.21
CA GLN A 436 -0.54 11.99 0.04
C GLN A 436 -1.10 12.93 1.11
N ILE A 437 -2.07 12.40 1.86
CA ILE A 437 -2.83 13.09 2.90
C ILE A 437 -2.48 12.45 4.23
N ILE A 438 -1.91 13.22 5.16
CA ILE A 438 -1.48 12.76 6.49
C ILE A 438 -2.45 13.32 7.52
N ALA A 439 -2.94 12.48 8.44
CA ALA A 439 -3.76 12.91 9.58
C ALA A 439 -3.15 12.49 10.92
N GLY A 440 -3.77 12.92 12.02
CA GLY A 440 -3.38 12.52 13.37
C GLY A 440 -3.52 11.01 13.58
N ARG A 441 -2.86 10.48 14.59
CA ARG A 441 -2.88 9.06 14.91
C ARG A 441 -4.31 8.55 15.12
N PHE A 442 -4.68 7.45 14.47
CA PHE A 442 -6.01 6.87 14.44
C PHE A 442 -7.11 7.78 13.87
N ARG A 443 -6.73 8.73 13.00
CA ARG A 443 -7.62 9.62 12.28
C ARG A 443 -7.67 9.29 10.77
N GLU A 444 -7.72 8.02 10.45
CA GLU A 444 -7.96 7.55 9.07
C GLU A 444 -9.25 8.14 8.49
N ASP A 445 -10.26 8.39 9.33
CA ASP A 445 -11.51 9.06 8.97
C ASP A 445 -11.29 10.42 8.28
N LEU A 446 -10.34 11.21 8.76
CA LEU A 446 -9.99 12.51 8.16
C LEU A 446 -9.24 12.34 6.83
N CYS A 447 -8.30 11.38 6.75
CA CYS A 447 -7.65 11.05 5.48
C CYS A 447 -8.66 10.63 4.42
N LEU A 448 -9.58 9.71 4.77
CA LEU A 448 -10.61 9.22 3.87
C LEU A 448 -11.60 10.32 3.47
N ARG A 449 -12.03 11.16 4.40
CA ARG A 449 -12.91 12.30 4.10
C ARG A 449 -12.28 13.31 3.15
N ALA A 450 -11.00 13.63 3.34
CA ALA A 450 -10.26 14.50 2.42
C ALA A 450 -10.06 13.82 1.06
N GLY A 451 -9.76 12.51 1.06
CA GLY A 451 -9.64 11.70 -0.15
C GLY A 451 -10.94 11.66 -0.98
N GLU A 452 -12.08 11.45 -0.34
CA GLU A 452 -13.41 11.49 -0.97
C GLU A 452 -13.70 12.86 -1.61
N ALA A 453 -13.34 13.95 -0.94
CA ALA A 453 -13.49 15.29 -1.49
C ALA A 453 -12.62 15.54 -2.74
N ILE A 454 -11.40 14.99 -2.75
CA ILE A 454 -10.49 15.07 -3.90
C ILE A 454 -11.01 14.17 -5.04
N GLU A 455 -11.38 12.92 -4.74
CA GLU A 455 -11.87 11.93 -5.71
C GLU A 455 -13.15 12.40 -6.42
N ALA A 456 -14.06 13.06 -5.71
CA ALA A 456 -15.34 13.54 -6.26
C ALA A 456 -15.18 14.49 -7.49
N ARG A 457 -14.01 15.06 -7.69
CA ARG A 457 -13.68 15.94 -8.85
C ARG A 457 -13.01 15.18 -10.00
N GLY A 458 -12.94 13.85 -9.90
CA GLY A 458 -12.39 12.95 -10.91
C GLY A 458 -10.99 12.44 -10.60
N THR A 459 -10.75 11.22 -11.01
CA THR A 459 -9.49 10.48 -10.88
C THR A 459 -9.19 9.78 -12.21
N PRO A 460 -7.98 9.25 -12.42
CA PRO A 460 -7.70 8.42 -13.58
C PRO A 460 -8.72 7.28 -13.69
N PRO A 461 -9.21 6.96 -14.89
CA PRO A 461 -10.14 5.85 -15.07
C PRO A 461 -9.51 4.53 -14.60
N ALA A 462 -10.26 3.77 -13.81
CA ALA A 462 -9.94 2.40 -13.39
C ALA A 462 -11.24 1.65 -13.10
N PRO A 463 -11.36 0.34 -13.43
CA PRO A 463 -10.30 -0.46 -14.05
C PRO A 463 -10.14 -0.20 -15.54
N ILE A 464 -8.95 -0.55 -16.07
CA ILE A 464 -8.60 -0.43 -17.47
C ILE A 464 -8.14 -1.78 -18.03
N ASP A 465 -8.17 -1.90 -19.37
CA ASP A 465 -7.42 -2.95 -20.03
C ASP A 465 -5.93 -2.58 -20.05
N PRO A 466 -5.02 -3.54 -19.78
CA PRO A 466 -3.60 -3.26 -19.83
C PRO A 466 -3.17 -2.75 -21.20
N TYR A 467 -2.32 -1.72 -21.20
CA TYR A 467 -1.74 -1.24 -22.44
C TYR A 467 -0.85 -2.32 -23.05
N THR A 468 -1.19 -2.77 -24.24
CA THR A 468 -0.37 -3.63 -25.07
C THR A 468 0.22 -2.77 -26.18
N SER A 469 1.55 -2.64 -26.23
CA SER A 469 2.20 -1.95 -27.37
C SER A 469 1.74 -2.60 -28.69
N PRO A 470 1.43 -1.79 -29.72
CA PRO A 470 1.06 -2.31 -31.03
C PRO A 470 2.19 -3.10 -31.68
#